data_0eee59984917d16e24e05def98448ca1
#
_entry.id   0eee59984917d16e24e05def98448ca1
#
_cell.length_a   1.000
_cell.length_b   1.000
_cell.length_c   1.000
_cell.angle_alpha   90.00
_cell.angle_beta   90.00
_cell.angle_gamma   90.00
#
_symmetry.space_group_name_H-M   'P 1'
#
loop_
_entity.id
_entity.type
_entity.pdbx_description
1 polymer ?
#
loop_
_entity_poly.entity_id
_entity_poly.type
_entity_poly.pdbx_seq_one_letter_code
_entity_poly.pdbx_strand_id
1 'polypeptide(L)'
;TTEASEKFTYQKKMLVTTFLGTMYDGNTKFDLKDGPFNDCGGFGGSVWLSFDPKNHNHLYLVGEQHPTRLIDFEKEYVSTVYSGLSKVRTICWTHEADSMIITNDQGNVDRPNNYILTRESGFKTITELTKGQNCNGADTHPINGELYFNSYNAGQVFRYDFNTKETIPLFTIQDSGWEFHIQFHPSGDYAYIVVVNKHYILRSDYDWKTKRLTTPYIICGSQGDAAWVDGVGKKARMNRPRQGTFVKNPAYEGSNDEYDFYFCDRENHCIRILTPQGRVTTFAGRGSNGTSGYNDGDLRQEARFNHPEGIVYDEERECFFIGDRENRRIRKIGYEE
;
A
#
# COMPACT_ATOMS: atom_id res chain seq x y z
N THR A 1 42.51 15.75 -37.00
CA THR A 1 41.73 16.16 -35.84
C THR A 1 40.32 15.64 -36.02
N THR A 2 40.06 14.46 -35.46
CA THR A 2 38.71 13.86 -35.37
C THR A 2 37.99 14.47 -34.19
N GLU A 3 37.00 15.30 -34.46
CA GLU A 3 36.05 15.76 -33.48
C GLU A 3 35.22 14.55 -33.03
N ALA A 4 35.43 14.14 -31.78
CA ALA A 4 34.51 13.20 -31.10
C ALA A 4 33.21 13.94 -30.83
N SER A 5 32.17 13.66 -31.59
CA SER A 5 30.82 14.08 -31.24
C SER A 5 30.44 13.39 -29.93
N GLU A 6 30.41 14.14 -28.85
CA GLU A 6 29.76 13.67 -27.61
C GLU A 6 28.29 13.41 -27.95
N LYS A 7 27.93 12.15 -28.00
CA LYS A 7 26.53 11.77 -28.07
C LYS A 7 25.89 12.16 -26.74
N PHE A 8 25.18 13.25 -26.70
CA PHE A 8 24.27 13.57 -25.63
C PHE A 8 23.20 12.48 -25.58
N THR A 9 23.31 11.58 -24.61
CA THR A 9 22.24 10.62 -24.34
C THR A 9 21.19 11.35 -23.53
N TYR A 10 20.05 11.65 -24.14
CA TYR A 10 18.88 12.19 -23.43
C TYR A 10 18.42 11.17 -22.40
N GLN A 11 18.44 11.52 -21.13
CA GLN A 11 17.85 10.71 -20.07
C GLN A 11 16.40 11.14 -19.87
N LYS A 12 15.48 10.19 -20.03
CA LYS A 12 14.06 10.40 -19.75
C LYS A 12 13.87 10.82 -18.30
N LYS A 13 13.04 11.83 -18.08
CA LYS A 13 12.64 12.28 -16.75
C LYS A 13 11.56 11.38 -16.18
N MET A 14 11.64 11.15 -14.88
CA MET A 14 10.54 10.57 -14.11
C MET A 14 9.58 11.66 -13.70
N LEU A 15 8.29 11.48 -13.98
CA LEU A 15 7.25 12.48 -13.77
C LEU A 15 6.08 11.88 -13.00
N VAL A 16 5.37 12.76 -12.30
CA VAL A 16 4.01 12.47 -11.80
C VAL A 16 3.00 12.90 -12.84
N THR A 17 2.10 11.99 -13.19
CA THR A 17 0.97 12.26 -14.09
C THR A 17 -0.33 11.78 -13.46
N THR A 18 -1.45 12.17 -14.03
CA THR A 18 -2.77 11.64 -13.65
C THR A 18 -3.13 10.50 -14.58
N PHE A 19 -3.39 9.33 -14.00
CA PHE A 19 -3.75 8.14 -14.78
C PHE A 19 -5.27 8.00 -14.95
N LEU A 20 -6.02 8.00 -13.85
CA LEU A 20 -7.49 7.91 -13.87
C LEU A 20 -8.13 9.01 -13.03
N GLY A 21 -9.38 9.33 -13.35
CA GLY A 21 -10.12 10.42 -12.71
C GLY A 21 -9.92 11.79 -13.39
N THR A 22 -9.40 11.81 -14.62
CA THR A 22 -9.12 13.04 -15.37
C THR A 22 -10.39 13.80 -15.80
N MET A 23 -11.50 13.09 -15.97
CA MET A 23 -12.77 13.65 -16.42
C MET A 23 -13.58 14.29 -15.29
N TYR A 24 -12.97 14.49 -14.15
CA TYR A 24 -13.61 15.11 -13.02
C TYR A 24 -13.71 16.62 -13.24
N ASP A 25 -14.93 17.13 -13.31
CA ASP A 25 -15.23 18.53 -13.66
C ASP A 25 -15.04 19.53 -12.49
N GLY A 26 -14.26 19.16 -11.49
CA GLY A 26 -14.06 20.00 -10.29
C GLY A 26 -15.17 19.86 -9.25
N ASN A 27 -16.19 19.09 -9.53
CA ASN A 27 -17.27 18.81 -8.60
C ASN A 27 -16.79 17.81 -7.55
N THR A 28 -17.01 18.10 -6.28
CA THR A 28 -16.48 17.34 -5.15
C THR A 28 -17.20 16.01 -4.88
N LYS A 29 -18.06 15.55 -5.75
CA LYS A 29 -18.78 14.32 -5.56
C LYS A 29 -17.95 13.10 -5.95
N PHE A 30 -18.02 12.09 -5.09
CA PHE A 30 -17.45 10.76 -5.32
C PHE A 30 -18.33 9.97 -6.30
N ASP A 31 -18.47 10.43 -7.52
CA ASP A 31 -19.25 9.67 -8.48
C ASP A 31 -18.47 8.44 -8.91
N LEU A 32 -18.59 7.39 -8.09
CA LEU A 32 -18.12 6.06 -8.44
C LEU A 32 -18.94 5.61 -9.66
N LYS A 33 -18.23 5.35 -10.73
CA LYS A 33 -18.85 4.94 -11.98
C LYS A 33 -18.04 3.85 -12.62
N ASP A 34 -18.68 2.73 -12.91
CA ASP A 34 -18.09 1.73 -13.79
C ASP A 34 -18.08 2.27 -15.21
N GLY A 35 -16.96 2.11 -15.91
CA GLY A 35 -16.83 2.64 -17.25
C GLY A 35 -15.42 2.56 -17.80
N PRO A 36 -15.24 2.97 -19.07
CA PRO A 36 -13.92 3.04 -19.68
C PRO A 36 -13.02 4.06 -18.98
N PHE A 37 -11.71 3.97 -19.18
CA PHE A 37 -10.74 4.83 -18.49
C PHE A 37 -11.00 6.32 -18.63
N ASN A 38 -11.60 6.75 -19.74
CA ASN A 38 -11.96 8.14 -19.97
C ASN A 38 -13.32 8.54 -19.37
N ASP A 39 -14.05 7.62 -18.75
CA ASP A 39 -15.35 7.87 -18.15
C ASP A 39 -15.66 6.88 -17.02
N CYS A 40 -14.79 6.82 -16.02
CA CYS A 40 -14.88 5.89 -14.89
C CYS A 40 -15.08 6.59 -13.53
N GLY A 41 -15.36 7.88 -13.52
CA GLY A 41 -15.62 8.64 -12.30
C GLY A 41 -14.37 8.92 -11.45
N GLY A 42 -14.59 9.22 -10.20
CA GLY A 42 -13.54 9.54 -9.23
C GLY A 42 -13.08 8.33 -8.42
N PHE A 43 -11.98 8.52 -7.69
CA PHE A 43 -11.32 7.49 -6.86
C PHE A 43 -11.13 7.95 -5.41
N GLY A 44 -12.07 8.70 -4.89
CA GLY A 44 -12.02 9.17 -3.52
C GLY A 44 -12.09 8.03 -2.50
N GLY A 45 -11.36 8.17 -1.40
CA GLY A 45 -11.33 7.15 -0.35
C GLY A 45 -10.50 5.91 -0.69
N SER A 46 -9.70 5.93 -1.76
CA SER A 46 -8.82 4.82 -2.12
C SER A 46 -7.69 4.66 -1.11
N VAL A 47 -7.71 3.58 -0.34
CA VAL A 47 -6.79 3.36 0.77
C VAL A 47 -5.78 2.24 0.52
N TRP A 48 -6.04 1.36 -0.46
CA TRP A 48 -5.18 0.24 -0.75
C TRP A 48 -5.28 -0.18 -2.20
N LEU A 49 -4.12 -0.46 -2.80
CA LEU A 49 -3.98 -0.95 -4.16
C LEU A 49 -3.28 -2.31 -4.14
N SER A 50 -3.70 -3.23 -4.99
CA SER A 50 -3.07 -4.54 -5.13
C SER A 50 -3.24 -5.09 -6.53
N PHE A 51 -2.13 -5.40 -7.21
CA PHE A 51 -2.19 -6.19 -8.43
C PHE A 51 -2.56 -7.63 -8.12
N ASP A 52 -3.31 -8.24 -9.03
CA ASP A 52 -3.52 -9.68 -9.03
C ASP A 52 -2.19 -10.39 -9.29
N PRO A 53 -1.70 -11.26 -8.38
CA PRO A 53 -0.45 -11.97 -8.60
C PRO A 53 -0.40 -12.84 -9.87
N LYS A 54 -1.57 -13.22 -10.40
CA LYS A 54 -1.70 -14.03 -11.62
C LYS A 54 -2.01 -13.22 -12.88
N ASN A 55 -2.26 -11.92 -12.76
CA ASN A 55 -2.62 -11.09 -13.91
C ASN A 55 -2.17 -9.64 -13.71
N HIS A 56 -1.06 -9.26 -14.31
CA HIS A 56 -0.50 -7.92 -14.22
C HIS A 56 -1.36 -6.83 -14.89
N ASN A 57 -2.40 -7.21 -15.62
CA ASN A 57 -3.38 -6.28 -16.19
C ASN A 57 -4.57 -6.00 -15.25
N HIS A 58 -4.60 -6.61 -14.08
CA HIS A 58 -5.68 -6.42 -13.11
C HIS A 58 -5.13 -5.75 -11.84
N LEU A 59 -5.53 -4.51 -11.61
CA LEU A 59 -5.22 -3.76 -10.40
C LEU A 59 -6.50 -3.55 -9.60
N TYR A 60 -6.54 -4.14 -8.41
CA TYR A 60 -7.65 -3.99 -7.48
C TYR A 60 -7.40 -2.83 -6.52
N LEU A 61 -8.47 -2.13 -6.18
CA LEU A 61 -8.42 -1.08 -5.16
C LEU A 61 -9.61 -1.17 -4.22
N VAL A 62 -9.35 -0.86 -2.97
CA VAL A 62 -10.37 -0.76 -1.93
C VAL A 62 -10.39 0.64 -1.32
N GLY A 63 -11.52 1.00 -0.75
CA GLY A 63 -11.70 2.26 -0.07
C GLY A 63 -12.68 2.15 1.09
N GLU A 64 -12.65 3.13 1.98
CA GLU A 64 -13.48 3.11 3.18
C GLU A 64 -14.97 3.14 2.90
N GLN A 65 -15.38 3.84 1.85
CA GLN A 65 -16.77 4.16 1.57
C GLN A 65 -17.28 3.63 0.23
N HIS A 66 -16.47 2.84 -0.45
CA HIS A 66 -16.87 2.27 -1.74
C HIS A 66 -16.47 0.81 -1.86
N PRO A 67 -17.11 0.05 -2.75
CA PRO A 67 -16.78 -1.36 -2.96
C PRO A 67 -15.38 -1.52 -3.55
N THR A 68 -14.89 -2.75 -3.52
CA THR A 68 -13.66 -3.12 -4.23
C THR A 68 -13.87 -2.94 -5.73
N ARG A 69 -12.94 -2.27 -6.37
CA ARG A 69 -12.96 -1.96 -7.79
C ARG A 69 -11.79 -2.63 -8.50
N LEU A 70 -12.00 -2.97 -9.76
CA LEU A 70 -10.99 -3.51 -10.65
C LEU A 70 -10.66 -2.50 -11.75
N ILE A 71 -9.38 -2.17 -11.87
CA ILE A 71 -8.82 -1.45 -13.01
C ILE A 71 -8.24 -2.51 -13.96
N ASP A 72 -8.91 -2.71 -15.09
CA ASP A 72 -8.51 -3.67 -16.11
C ASP A 72 -7.77 -2.95 -17.24
N PHE A 73 -6.45 -3.15 -17.30
CA PHE A 73 -5.59 -2.48 -18.28
C PHE A 73 -5.77 -3.02 -19.70
N GLU A 74 -6.17 -4.28 -19.84
CA GLU A 74 -6.39 -4.87 -21.16
C GLU A 74 -7.67 -4.35 -21.79
N LYS A 75 -8.75 -4.27 -21.00
CA LYS A 75 -10.04 -3.74 -21.46
C LYS A 75 -10.12 -2.22 -21.38
N GLU A 76 -9.16 -1.57 -20.71
CA GLU A 76 -9.19 -0.13 -20.39
C GLU A 76 -10.54 0.25 -19.75
N TYR A 77 -10.92 -0.50 -18.73
CA TYR A 77 -12.23 -0.40 -18.08
C TYR A 77 -12.09 -0.56 -16.56
N VAL A 78 -12.89 0.21 -15.83
CA VAL A 78 -13.00 0.12 -14.37
C VAL A 78 -14.37 -0.44 -14.00
N SER A 79 -14.38 -1.47 -13.15
CA SER A 79 -15.60 -2.13 -12.72
C SER A 79 -15.65 -2.35 -11.22
N THR A 80 -16.86 -2.50 -10.69
CA THR A 80 -17.10 -2.93 -9.31
C THR A 80 -17.01 -4.45 -9.26
N VAL A 81 -16.19 -4.98 -8.34
CA VAL A 81 -16.00 -6.42 -8.18
C VAL A 81 -17.15 -7.04 -7.38
N TYR A 82 -17.45 -6.45 -6.25
CA TYR A 82 -18.57 -6.83 -5.37
C TYR A 82 -19.05 -5.59 -4.60
N SER A 83 -20.24 -5.71 -4.02
CA SER A 83 -20.82 -4.69 -3.15
C SER A 83 -21.27 -5.33 -1.83
N GLY A 84 -21.66 -4.51 -0.86
CA GLY A 84 -22.22 -4.98 0.41
C GLY A 84 -21.25 -5.02 1.58
N LEU A 85 -19.96 -4.76 1.37
CA LEU A 85 -18.98 -4.57 2.43
C LEU A 85 -18.50 -3.11 2.43
N SER A 86 -18.44 -2.51 3.61
CA SER A 86 -17.87 -1.17 3.82
C SER A 86 -16.62 -1.27 4.69
N LYS A 87 -15.86 -0.20 4.77
CA LYS A 87 -14.62 -0.09 5.55
C LYS A 87 -13.61 -1.19 5.27
N VAL A 88 -13.48 -1.57 4.01
CA VAL A 88 -12.44 -2.49 3.56
C VAL A 88 -11.10 -1.74 3.55
N ARG A 89 -10.08 -2.30 4.19
CA ARG A 89 -8.81 -1.61 4.43
C ARG A 89 -7.65 -2.16 3.63
N THR A 90 -7.54 -3.47 3.46
CA THR A 90 -6.41 -4.09 2.76
C THR A 90 -6.86 -5.25 1.89
N ILE A 91 -6.03 -5.54 0.89
CA ILE A 91 -6.10 -6.74 0.06
C ILE A 91 -4.80 -7.50 0.22
N CYS A 92 -4.90 -8.81 0.45
CA CYS A 92 -3.79 -9.73 0.27
C CYS A 92 -4.30 -11.01 -0.41
N TRP A 93 -3.42 -11.99 -0.62
CA TRP A 93 -3.72 -13.15 -1.45
C TRP A 93 -3.30 -14.42 -0.74
N THR A 94 -4.05 -15.51 -0.96
CA THR A 94 -3.62 -16.83 -0.52
C THR A 94 -2.35 -17.24 -1.27
N HIS A 95 -1.63 -18.23 -0.78
CA HIS A 95 -0.31 -18.63 -1.31
C HIS A 95 -0.28 -18.80 -2.82
N GLU A 96 -1.22 -19.54 -3.39
CA GLU A 96 -1.33 -19.76 -4.84
C GLU A 96 -2.18 -18.70 -5.55
N ALA A 97 -2.57 -17.66 -4.84
CA ALA A 97 -3.49 -16.62 -5.33
C ALA A 97 -4.83 -17.16 -5.85
N ASP A 98 -5.28 -18.28 -5.33
CA ASP A 98 -6.60 -18.84 -5.66
C ASP A 98 -7.74 -18.05 -5.04
N SER A 99 -7.42 -17.26 -4.03
CA SER A 99 -8.36 -16.37 -3.38
C SER A 99 -7.72 -15.05 -2.99
N MET A 100 -8.55 -14.02 -3.02
CA MET A 100 -8.27 -12.71 -2.44
C MET A 100 -8.74 -12.71 -0.99
N ILE A 101 -7.97 -12.08 -0.12
CA ILE A 101 -8.33 -11.84 1.27
C ILE A 101 -8.51 -10.34 1.46
N ILE A 102 -9.67 -9.94 1.95
CA ILE A 102 -9.94 -8.54 2.29
C ILE A 102 -10.12 -8.38 3.78
N THR A 103 -9.64 -7.28 4.29
CA THR A 103 -9.73 -6.90 5.70
C THR A 103 -10.82 -5.87 5.87
N ASN A 104 -11.67 -6.08 6.86
CA ASN A 104 -12.81 -5.21 7.13
C ASN A 104 -12.74 -4.67 8.56
N ASP A 105 -12.86 -3.35 8.69
CA ASP A 105 -12.83 -2.64 9.96
C ASP A 105 -14.25 -2.37 10.46
N GLN A 106 -14.94 -3.40 10.92
CA GLN A 106 -16.35 -3.32 11.35
C GLN A 106 -16.58 -3.22 12.86
N GLY A 107 -15.53 -3.18 13.64
CA GLY A 107 -15.60 -2.76 15.04
C GLY A 107 -16.37 -3.62 16.03
N ASN A 108 -16.69 -4.86 15.70
CA ASN A 108 -17.45 -5.74 16.61
C ASN A 108 -16.80 -7.11 16.69
N VAL A 109 -16.58 -7.59 17.92
CA VAL A 109 -15.96 -8.91 18.18
C VAL A 109 -16.70 -10.08 17.57
N ASP A 110 -18.00 -9.94 17.34
CA ASP A 110 -18.83 -11.00 16.75
C ASP A 110 -18.88 -10.97 15.23
N ARG A 111 -18.25 -9.97 14.61
CA ARG A 111 -18.21 -9.81 13.15
C ARG A 111 -16.89 -10.29 12.56
N PRO A 112 -16.92 -10.85 11.36
CA PRO A 112 -15.70 -11.19 10.66
C PRO A 112 -14.85 -9.95 10.39
N ASN A 113 -13.54 -10.10 10.51
CA ASN A 113 -12.57 -9.05 10.21
C ASN A 113 -11.77 -9.32 8.94
N ASN A 114 -11.69 -10.57 8.52
CA ASN A 114 -11.12 -10.96 7.23
C ASN A 114 -12.10 -11.85 6.48
N TYR A 115 -12.23 -11.61 5.19
CA TYR A 115 -13.04 -12.39 4.27
C TYR A 115 -12.19 -12.95 3.15
N ILE A 116 -12.57 -14.09 2.64
CA ILE A 116 -11.95 -14.75 1.50
C ILE A 116 -12.90 -14.72 0.30
N LEU A 117 -12.38 -14.34 -0.87
CA LEU A 117 -13.10 -14.27 -2.12
C LEU A 117 -12.40 -15.16 -3.13
N THR A 118 -13.11 -16.14 -3.66
CA THR A 118 -12.51 -17.15 -4.54
C THR A 118 -12.32 -16.65 -5.97
N ARG A 119 -11.19 -16.99 -6.56
CA ARG A 119 -10.92 -16.71 -7.98
C ARG A 119 -11.93 -17.40 -8.89
N GLU A 120 -12.32 -18.63 -8.58
CA GLU A 120 -13.31 -19.41 -9.32
C GLU A 120 -14.63 -18.65 -9.51
N SER A 121 -15.06 -17.91 -8.48
CA SER A 121 -16.28 -17.08 -8.54
C SER A 121 -16.07 -15.72 -9.20
N GLY A 122 -14.86 -15.40 -9.67
CA GLY A 122 -14.51 -14.05 -10.12
C GLY A 122 -14.43 -13.05 -8.96
N PHE A 123 -14.07 -13.53 -7.77
CA PHE A 123 -14.00 -12.75 -6.53
C PHE A 123 -15.36 -12.19 -6.09
N LYS A 124 -16.44 -12.91 -6.39
CA LYS A 124 -17.82 -12.49 -6.05
C LYS A 124 -18.41 -13.25 -4.88
N THR A 125 -17.94 -14.48 -4.64
CA THR A 125 -18.36 -15.26 -3.47
C THR A 125 -17.51 -14.86 -2.27
N ILE A 126 -18.16 -14.28 -1.27
CA ILE A 126 -17.52 -13.74 -0.06
C ILE A 126 -17.79 -14.71 1.09
N THR A 127 -16.73 -15.23 1.69
CA THR A 127 -16.82 -16.14 2.83
C THR A 127 -16.06 -15.58 4.02
N GLU A 128 -16.63 -15.69 5.21
CA GLU A 128 -15.96 -15.30 6.45
C GLU A 128 -14.73 -16.17 6.68
N LEU A 129 -13.60 -15.56 7.05
CA LEU A 129 -12.36 -16.27 7.32
C LEU A 129 -11.99 -16.23 8.80
N THR A 130 -11.86 -15.06 9.37
CA THR A 130 -11.55 -14.88 10.79
C THR A 130 -12.52 -13.92 11.46
N LYS A 131 -12.69 -14.08 12.76
CA LYS A 131 -13.48 -13.19 13.61
C LYS A 131 -12.58 -12.57 14.67
N GLY A 132 -12.95 -11.42 15.14
CA GLY A 132 -12.23 -10.76 16.21
C GLY A 132 -12.46 -9.27 16.22
N GLN A 133 -11.62 -8.60 16.95
CA GLN A 133 -11.65 -7.16 17.09
C GLN A 133 -11.23 -6.46 15.80
N ASN A 134 -11.46 -5.15 15.73
CA ASN A 134 -11.17 -4.32 14.56
C ASN A 134 -9.81 -4.62 13.93
N CYS A 135 -9.85 -5.12 12.72
CA CYS A 135 -8.66 -5.38 11.91
C CYS A 135 -8.59 -4.34 10.80
N ASN A 136 -7.48 -3.66 10.67
CA ASN A 136 -7.27 -2.69 9.60
C ASN A 136 -6.00 -2.95 8.78
N GLY A 137 -5.39 -4.10 8.96
CA GLY A 137 -4.25 -4.51 8.16
C GLY A 137 -4.00 -6.00 8.24
N ALA A 138 -3.86 -6.62 7.09
CA ALA A 138 -3.51 -8.04 6.96
C ALA A 138 -2.59 -8.25 5.78
N ASP A 139 -1.71 -9.25 5.90
CA ASP A 139 -0.89 -9.71 4.79
C ASP A 139 -0.55 -11.19 4.97
N THR A 140 -0.21 -11.86 3.89
CA THR A 140 0.18 -13.26 3.88
C THR A 140 1.68 -13.38 3.67
N HIS A 141 2.30 -14.35 4.34
CA HIS A 141 3.71 -14.66 4.07
C HIS A 141 3.87 -15.10 2.61
N PRO A 142 4.77 -14.47 1.84
CA PRO A 142 4.84 -14.69 0.39
C PRO A 142 5.27 -16.09 -0.03
N ILE A 143 5.93 -16.84 0.86
CA ILE A 143 6.42 -18.18 0.57
C ILE A 143 5.56 -19.26 1.24
N ASN A 144 5.25 -19.11 2.52
CA ASN A 144 4.55 -20.14 3.29
C ASN A 144 3.02 -19.93 3.37
N GLY A 145 2.54 -18.72 3.08
CA GLY A 145 1.10 -18.43 2.93
C GLY A 145 0.30 -18.22 4.20
N GLU A 146 0.91 -18.28 5.41
CA GLU A 146 0.17 -17.96 6.63
C GLU A 146 -0.33 -16.51 6.60
N LEU A 147 -1.52 -16.30 7.13
CA LEU A 147 -2.10 -14.96 7.22
C LEU A 147 -1.73 -14.31 8.55
N TYR A 148 -1.29 -13.06 8.47
CA TYR A 148 -1.04 -12.20 9.63
C TYR A 148 -1.98 -11.02 9.59
N PHE A 149 -2.62 -10.71 10.72
CA PHE A 149 -3.53 -9.59 10.82
C PHE A 149 -3.49 -8.97 12.21
N ASN A 150 -4.02 -7.77 12.33
CA ASN A 150 -3.99 -7.02 13.57
C ASN A 150 -5.35 -6.91 14.24
N SER A 151 -5.30 -6.62 15.54
CA SER A 151 -6.42 -6.04 16.27
C SER A 151 -5.95 -4.70 16.81
N TYR A 152 -6.37 -3.59 16.19
CA TYR A 152 -5.86 -2.30 16.61
C TYR A 152 -6.39 -1.85 17.98
N ASN A 153 -7.54 -2.34 18.42
CA ASN A 153 -8.07 -2.03 19.76
C ASN A 153 -7.14 -2.47 20.88
N ALA A 154 -6.48 -3.62 20.68
CA ALA A 154 -5.54 -4.18 21.66
C ALA A 154 -4.09 -4.14 21.19
N GLY A 155 -3.81 -3.65 19.98
CA GLY A 155 -2.47 -3.62 19.41
C GLY A 155 -1.85 -4.97 19.11
N GLN A 156 -2.68 -6.00 19.01
CA GLN A 156 -2.20 -7.38 18.84
C GLN A 156 -1.97 -7.72 17.37
N VAL A 157 -1.00 -8.61 17.14
CA VAL A 157 -0.78 -9.27 15.85
C VAL A 157 -1.04 -10.75 16.01
N PHE A 158 -1.83 -11.28 15.09
CA PHE A 158 -2.24 -12.69 15.04
C PHE A 158 -1.69 -13.36 13.80
N ARG A 159 -1.45 -14.67 13.91
CA ARG A 159 -1.16 -15.56 12.80
C ARG A 159 -2.34 -16.53 12.65
N TYR A 160 -2.85 -16.66 11.43
CA TYR A 160 -3.86 -17.65 11.06
C TYR A 160 -3.24 -18.71 10.17
N ASP A 161 -3.46 -19.98 10.54
CA ASP A 161 -3.00 -21.14 9.79
C ASP A 161 -4.18 -21.74 9.02
N PHE A 162 -4.06 -21.77 7.69
CA PHE A 162 -5.11 -22.33 6.81
C PHE A 162 -5.26 -23.84 6.95
N ASN A 163 -4.23 -24.56 7.38
CA ASN A 163 -4.27 -26.01 7.54
C ASN A 163 -4.99 -26.41 8.84
N THR A 164 -4.64 -25.78 9.95
CA THR A 164 -5.24 -26.07 11.27
C THR A 164 -6.48 -25.23 11.55
N LYS A 165 -6.66 -24.13 10.82
CA LYS A 165 -7.72 -23.12 11.04
C LYS A 165 -7.62 -22.44 12.41
N GLU A 166 -6.44 -22.42 13.00
CA GLU A 166 -6.17 -21.79 14.29
C GLU A 166 -5.66 -20.36 14.13
N THR A 167 -6.13 -19.48 15.00
CA THR A 167 -5.62 -18.12 15.15
C THR A 167 -4.77 -18.06 16.42
N ILE A 168 -3.51 -17.67 16.28
CA ILE A 168 -2.54 -17.64 17.37
C ILE A 168 -2.09 -16.21 17.61
N PRO A 169 -2.20 -15.65 18.83
CA PRO A 169 -1.62 -14.36 19.15
C PRO A 169 -0.10 -14.44 19.19
N LEU A 170 0.58 -13.48 18.58
CA LEU A 170 2.05 -13.46 18.52
C LEU A 170 2.66 -12.45 19.48
N PHE A 171 2.28 -11.20 19.38
CA PHE A 171 2.78 -10.10 20.20
C PHE A 171 1.83 -8.93 20.20
N THR A 172 2.06 -8.00 21.12
CA THR A 172 1.33 -6.73 21.22
C THR A 172 2.32 -5.58 21.00
N ILE A 173 1.96 -4.62 20.14
CA ILE A 173 2.82 -3.45 19.90
C ILE A 173 2.50 -2.26 20.81
N GLN A 174 1.32 -2.29 21.47
CA GLN A 174 0.85 -1.23 22.37
C GLN A 174 -0.40 -1.69 23.15
N ASP A 175 -0.92 -0.83 24.01
CA ASP A 175 -2.02 -1.16 24.92
C ASP A 175 -3.41 -1.08 24.26
N SER A 176 -3.68 -0.08 23.41
CA SER A 176 -4.97 0.08 22.74
C SER A 176 -5.02 1.22 21.71
N GLY A 177 -5.91 1.11 20.73
CA GLY A 177 -6.27 2.20 19.83
C GLY A 177 -5.24 2.60 18.78
N TRP A 178 -4.36 1.70 18.36
CA TRP A 178 -3.33 2.00 17.39
C TRP A 178 -3.66 1.39 16.02
N GLU A 179 -3.94 2.25 15.07
CA GLU A 179 -4.14 1.88 13.67
C GLU A 179 -2.81 1.49 13.05
N PHE A 180 -2.71 0.26 12.53
CA PHE A 180 -1.49 -0.21 11.86
C PHE A 180 -1.81 -1.32 10.86
N HIS A 181 -0.90 -1.51 9.92
CA HIS A 181 -0.99 -2.61 8.95
C HIS A 181 0.37 -3.29 8.80
N ILE A 182 0.34 -4.45 8.13
CA ILE A 182 1.48 -5.34 7.97
C ILE A 182 1.76 -5.51 6.48
N GLN A 183 3.03 -5.42 6.08
CA GLN A 183 3.45 -5.70 4.70
C GLN A 183 4.74 -6.53 4.69
N PHE A 184 4.68 -7.71 4.10
CA PHE A 184 5.84 -8.58 3.97
C PHE A 184 6.80 -8.10 2.90
N HIS A 185 8.09 -8.21 3.21
CA HIS A 185 9.16 -8.16 2.22
C HIS A 185 9.00 -9.33 1.23
N PRO A 186 9.29 -9.14 -0.07
CA PRO A 186 9.13 -10.21 -1.06
C PRO A 186 9.87 -11.50 -0.76
N SER A 187 10.99 -11.46 -0.03
CA SER A 187 11.72 -12.64 0.42
C SER A 187 11.00 -13.43 1.52
N GLY A 188 10.10 -12.79 2.25
CA GLY A 188 9.50 -13.36 3.45
C GLY A 188 10.36 -13.31 4.71
N ASP A 189 11.57 -12.73 4.66
CA ASP A 189 12.47 -12.68 5.81
C ASP A 189 11.98 -11.75 6.91
N TYR A 190 11.17 -10.76 6.56
CA TYR A 190 10.58 -9.83 7.51
C TYR A 190 9.33 -9.15 6.95
N ALA A 191 8.62 -8.48 7.83
CA ALA A 191 7.53 -7.58 7.47
C ALA A 191 7.75 -6.21 8.11
N TYR A 192 7.29 -5.18 7.43
CA TYR A 192 7.11 -3.88 8.05
C TYR A 192 5.72 -3.78 8.67
N ILE A 193 5.67 -3.19 9.86
CA ILE A 193 4.43 -2.83 10.54
C ILE A 193 4.38 -1.31 10.54
N VAL A 194 3.49 -0.78 9.72
CA VAL A 194 3.30 0.67 9.56
C VAL A 194 2.28 1.14 10.57
N VAL A 195 2.71 1.90 11.56
CA VAL A 195 1.85 2.38 12.64
C VAL A 195 1.36 3.78 12.30
N VAL A 196 0.17 3.84 11.77
CA VAL A 196 -0.39 5.02 11.10
C VAL A 196 -0.55 6.19 12.07
N ASN A 197 -1.32 6.00 13.14
CA ASN A 197 -1.68 7.09 14.05
C ASN A 197 -0.60 7.41 15.10
N LYS A 198 0.54 6.72 15.06
CA LYS A 198 1.71 7.01 15.93
C LYS A 198 2.98 7.32 15.14
N HIS A 199 2.89 7.39 13.81
CA HIS A 199 3.85 8.02 12.92
C HIS A 199 5.23 7.36 12.93
N TYR A 200 5.27 6.01 12.86
CA TYR A 200 6.53 5.27 12.77
C TYR A 200 6.34 3.90 12.13
N ILE A 201 7.45 3.27 11.77
CA ILE A 201 7.45 1.95 11.13
C ILE A 201 8.30 1.00 11.97
N LEU A 202 7.74 -0.16 12.25
CA LEU A 202 8.41 -1.29 12.89
C LEU A 202 8.86 -2.30 11.84
N ARG A 203 9.93 -3.02 12.14
CA ARG A 203 10.31 -4.22 11.43
C ARG A 203 10.13 -5.43 12.35
N SER A 204 9.46 -6.47 11.85
CA SER A 204 9.29 -7.76 12.51
C SER A 204 9.99 -8.84 11.69
N ASP A 205 11.03 -9.43 12.23
CA ASP A 205 11.76 -10.50 11.56
C ASP A 205 10.95 -11.81 11.60
N TYR A 206 11.03 -12.57 10.52
CA TYR A 206 10.34 -13.85 10.41
C TYR A 206 11.24 -14.99 10.85
N ASP A 207 10.76 -15.84 11.75
CA ASP A 207 11.43 -17.05 12.16
C ASP A 207 10.99 -18.20 11.26
N TRP A 208 11.88 -18.65 10.37
CA TRP A 208 11.59 -19.72 9.41
C TRP A 208 11.37 -21.09 10.07
N LYS A 209 11.89 -21.32 11.28
CA LYS A 209 11.68 -22.59 12.01
C LYS A 209 10.27 -22.68 12.57
N THR A 210 9.83 -21.63 13.26
CA THR A 210 8.52 -21.56 13.88
C THR A 210 7.45 -21.05 12.92
N LYS A 211 7.85 -20.50 11.75
CA LYS A 211 6.98 -19.87 10.75
C LYS A 211 6.12 -18.79 11.37
N ARG A 212 6.76 -17.86 12.06
CA ARG A 212 6.10 -16.76 12.77
C ARG A 212 6.89 -15.47 12.68
N LEU A 213 6.16 -14.36 12.59
CA LEU A 213 6.73 -13.05 12.86
C LEU A 213 7.14 -12.96 14.33
N THR A 214 8.28 -12.33 14.60
CA THR A 214 8.83 -12.14 15.94
C THR A 214 8.61 -10.72 16.45
N THR A 215 8.90 -10.47 17.73
CA THR A 215 8.73 -9.16 18.36
C THR A 215 9.38 -8.06 17.53
N PRO A 216 8.63 -7.04 17.13
CA PRO A 216 9.14 -6.00 16.25
C PRO A 216 10.01 -4.96 16.97
N TYR A 217 10.79 -4.23 16.17
CA TYR A 217 11.60 -3.10 16.62
C TYR A 217 11.44 -1.92 15.66
N ILE A 218 11.69 -0.70 16.13
CA ILE A 218 11.56 0.51 15.32
C ILE A 218 12.66 0.54 14.25
N ILE A 219 12.25 0.58 12.96
CA ILE A 219 13.19 0.79 11.86
C ILE A 219 13.35 2.28 11.52
N CYS A 220 12.27 3.05 11.63
CA CYS A 220 12.30 4.50 11.40
C CYS A 220 11.11 5.21 12.05
N GLY A 221 11.31 6.49 12.32
CA GLY A 221 10.33 7.33 12.98
C GLY A 221 10.44 7.31 14.48
N SER A 222 9.55 8.03 15.15
CA SER A 222 9.46 8.10 16.60
C SER A 222 8.00 8.09 17.03
N GLN A 223 7.69 7.24 17.98
CA GLN A 223 6.32 7.02 18.45
C GLN A 223 5.67 8.32 18.91
N GLY A 224 4.57 8.70 18.27
CA GLY A 224 3.78 9.87 18.62
C GLY A 224 4.33 11.20 18.10
N ASP A 225 5.46 11.22 17.41
CA ASP A 225 6.12 12.44 16.94
C ASP A 225 5.88 12.66 15.44
N ALA A 226 4.75 13.26 15.11
CA ALA A 226 4.41 13.56 13.71
C ALA A 226 5.22 14.76 13.21
N ALA A 227 5.91 14.60 12.08
CA ALA A 227 6.58 15.69 11.37
C ALA A 227 7.03 15.20 9.98
N TRP A 228 7.68 16.07 9.25
CA TRP A 228 8.35 15.70 8.01
C TRP A 228 9.85 15.97 8.17
N VAL A 229 10.64 14.93 8.35
CA VAL A 229 12.10 15.01 8.49
C VAL A 229 12.72 13.79 7.82
N ASP A 230 13.57 14.02 6.84
CA ASP A 230 14.41 12.98 6.27
C ASP A 230 15.54 12.62 7.25
N GLY A 231 15.92 11.37 7.30
CA GLY A 231 16.99 10.93 8.22
C GLY A 231 17.03 9.42 8.38
N VAL A 232 17.88 8.96 9.30
CA VAL A 232 18.09 7.53 9.55
C VAL A 232 17.48 7.15 10.88
N GLY A 233 16.70 6.06 10.89
CA GLY A 233 16.14 5.49 12.11
C GLY A 233 15.23 6.49 12.83
N LYS A 234 15.50 6.67 14.13
CA LYS A 234 14.70 7.56 14.98
C LYS A 234 14.84 9.06 14.69
N LYS A 235 15.75 9.45 13.82
CA LYS A 235 15.88 10.84 13.36
C LYS A 235 14.84 11.20 12.30
N ALA A 236 14.36 10.21 11.55
CA ALA A 236 13.30 10.43 10.57
C ALA A 236 11.96 10.74 11.26
N ARG A 237 11.15 11.54 10.58
CA ARG A 237 9.77 11.82 11.00
C ARG A 237 8.84 11.68 9.82
N MET A 238 7.66 11.19 10.12
CA MET A 238 6.55 11.02 9.16
C MET A 238 5.23 11.39 9.85
N ASN A 239 4.17 11.48 9.10
CA ASN A 239 2.87 11.85 9.64
C ASN A 239 1.76 11.02 9.00
N ARG A 240 1.28 10.02 9.72
CA ARG A 240 0.28 9.03 9.28
C ARG A 240 0.72 8.29 8.02
N PRO A 241 1.83 7.55 8.08
CA PRO A 241 2.25 6.71 6.96
C PRO A 241 1.19 5.65 6.64
N ARG A 242 1.02 5.36 5.37
CA ARG A 242 0.04 4.39 4.86
C ARG A 242 0.75 3.32 4.02
N GLN A 243 0.04 2.76 3.05
CA GLN A 243 0.57 1.68 2.20
C GLN A 243 1.91 2.04 1.59
N GLY A 244 2.78 1.04 1.56
CA GLY A 244 4.03 1.08 0.81
C GLY A 244 4.12 -0.05 -0.20
N THR A 245 5.19 -0.07 -0.96
CA THR A 245 5.49 -1.09 -1.95
C THR A 245 7.00 -1.32 -1.99
N PHE A 246 7.40 -2.59 -2.03
CA PHE A 246 8.81 -2.95 -2.16
C PHE A 246 9.24 -2.88 -3.61
N VAL A 247 10.34 -2.18 -3.88
CA VAL A 247 10.90 -2.01 -5.21
C VAL A 247 12.37 -2.38 -5.20
N LYS A 248 12.76 -3.26 -6.10
CA LYS A 248 14.15 -3.68 -6.24
C LYS A 248 15.01 -2.50 -6.71
N ASN A 249 16.08 -2.25 -5.96
CA ASN A 249 17.06 -1.21 -6.31
C ASN A 249 18.30 -1.87 -6.93
N PRO A 250 18.58 -1.60 -8.22
CA PRO A 250 19.74 -2.20 -8.90
C PRO A 250 21.09 -1.89 -8.23
N ALA A 251 21.18 -0.78 -7.48
CA ALA A 251 22.38 -0.43 -6.73
C ALA A 251 22.69 -1.39 -5.58
N TYR A 252 21.72 -2.19 -5.16
CA TYR A 252 21.88 -3.17 -4.07
C TYR A 252 22.13 -4.59 -4.57
N GLU A 253 22.34 -4.76 -5.87
CA GLU A 253 22.53 -6.09 -6.46
C GLU A 253 23.61 -6.89 -5.74
N GLY A 254 23.28 -8.13 -5.34
CA GLY A 254 24.16 -9.02 -4.60
C GLY A 254 24.23 -8.77 -3.10
N SER A 255 23.55 -7.75 -2.57
CA SER A 255 23.44 -7.54 -1.12
C SER A 255 22.38 -8.44 -0.49
N ASN A 256 22.33 -8.47 0.84
CA ASN A 256 21.35 -9.29 1.58
C ASN A 256 19.92 -8.82 1.42
N ASP A 257 19.73 -7.54 1.12
CA ASP A 257 18.41 -6.96 0.88
C ASP A 257 18.51 -5.94 -0.25
N GLU A 258 17.87 -6.25 -1.37
CA GLU A 258 17.94 -5.47 -2.59
C GLU A 258 16.75 -4.52 -2.79
N TYR A 259 15.88 -4.36 -1.78
CA TYR A 259 14.62 -3.63 -1.93
C TYR A 259 14.55 -2.38 -1.06
N ASP A 260 14.12 -1.28 -1.67
CA ASP A 260 13.61 -0.12 -0.96
C ASP A 260 12.10 -0.24 -0.77
N PHE A 261 11.58 0.43 0.25
CA PHE A 261 10.15 0.52 0.54
C PHE A 261 9.67 1.93 0.28
N TYR A 262 8.85 2.09 -0.77
CA TYR A 262 8.23 3.36 -1.13
C TYR A 262 6.86 3.44 -0.47
N PHE A 263 6.61 4.46 0.32
CA PHE A 263 5.36 4.54 1.08
C PHE A 263 4.70 5.92 1.02
N CYS A 264 3.38 5.93 1.15
CA CYS A 264 2.59 7.13 1.25
C CYS A 264 2.75 7.73 2.64
N ASP A 265 3.25 8.95 2.71
CA ASP A 265 3.29 9.74 3.94
C ASP A 265 2.10 10.71 3.92
N ARG A 266 0.96 10.21 4.35
CA ARG A 266 -0.36 10.77 4.08
C ARG A 266 -0.50 12.24 4.45
N GLU A 267 -0.26 12.60 5.70
CA GLU A 267 -0.46 13.97 6.18
C GLU A 267 0.69 14.92 5.76
N ASN A 268 1.78 14.38 5.26
CA ASN A 268 2.85 15.14 4.63
C ASN A 268 2.67 15.28 3.11
N HIS A 269 1.63 14.71 2.54
CA HIS A 269 1.26 14.84 1.13
C HIS A 269 2.41 14.48 0.17
N CYS A 270 3.13 13.42 0.48
CA CYS A 270 4.29 12.99 -0.33
C CYS A 270 4.50 11.48 -0.27
N ILE A 271 5.37 11.03 -1.16
CA ILE A 271 5.85 9.64 -1.18
C ILE A 271 7.28 9.64 -0.65
N ARG A 272 7.55 8.73 0.30
CA ARG A 272 8.85 8.59 0.95
C ARG A 272 9.50 7.26 0.58
N ILE A 273 10.81 7.18 0.72
CA ILE A 273 11.59 5.95 0.53
C ILE A 273 12.21 5.56 1.86
N LEU A 274 12.02 4.30 2.26
CA LEU A 274 12.70 3.67 3.39
C LEU A 274 13.68 2.63 2.85
N THR A 275 14.97 2.81 3.14
CA THR A 275 16.00 1.82 2.77
C THR A 275 16.05 0.69 3.80
N PRO A 276 16.66 -0.48 3.47
CA PRO A 276 16.85 -1.57 4.43
C PRO A 276 17.59 -1.16 5.72
N GLN A 277 18.42 -0.11 5.65
CA GLN A 277 19.19 0.39 6.79
C GLN A 277 18.42 1.41 7.63
N GLY A 278 17.18 1.72 7.26
CA GLY A 278 16.34 2.66 8.03
C GLY A 278 16.48 4.12 7.63
N ARG A 279 17.07 4.41 6.46
CA ARG A 279 17.12 5.79 5.93
C ARG A 279 15.80 6.13 5.25
N VAL A 280 15.22 7.26 5.61
CA VAL A 280 14.02 7.82 5.00
C VAL A 280 14.38 9.09 4.22
N THR A 281 13.97 9.13 2.96
CA THR A 281 14.09 10.29 2.07
C THR A 281 12.73 10.60 1.44
N THR A 282 12.58 11.76 0.82
CA THR A 282 11.37 12.15 0.11
C THR A 282 11.54 11.95 -1.38
N PHE A 283 10.63 11.17 -1.97
CA PHE A 283 10.70 10.79 -3.38
C PHE A 283 9.88 11.71 -4.29
N ALA A 284 8.61 11.96 -3.94
CA ALA A 284 7.70 12.76 -4.75
C ALA A 284 6.75 13.56 -3.87
N GLY A 285 6.33 14.72 -4.36
CA GLY A 285 5.60 15.70 -3.57
C GLY A 285 6.56 16.60 -2.80
N ARG A 286 6.05 17.44 -1.92
CA ARG A 286 6.93 18.40 -1.24
C ARG A 286 7.28 17.98 0.20
N GLY A 287 6.33 17.46 0.94
CA GLY A 287 6.47 17.17 2.36
C GLY A 287 6.04 18.33 3.26
N SER A 288 5.61 18.01 4.44
CA SER A 288 5.02 18.80 5.52
C SER A 288 3.53 19.10 5.39
N ASN A 289 2.90 19.43 6.52
CA ASN A 289 1.52 19.91 6.55
C ASN A 289 1.37 21.20 5.75
N GLY A 290 0.26 21.33 5.04
CA GLY A 290 -0.03 22.52 4.23
C GLY A 290 0.59 22.54 2.84
N THR A 291 1.28 21.46 2.44
CA THR A 291 1.84 21.33 1.10
C THR A 291 0.97 20.48 0.17
N SER A 292 -0.27 20.22 0.56
CA SER A 292 -1.24 19.52 -0.26
C SER A 292 -1.57 20.31 -1.53
N GLY A 293 -1.92 19.58 -2.58
CA GLY A 293 -2.36 20.17 -3.83
C GLY A 293 -2.58 19.12 -4.88
N TYR A 294 -2.89 19.56 -6.08
CA TYR A 294 -3.03 18.72 -7.25
C TYR A 294 -2.23 19.33 -8.39
N ASN A 295 -1.02 18.84 -8.60
CA ASN A 295 -0.17 19.19 -9.73
C ASN A 295 0.56 17.96 -10.23
N ASP A 296 0.64 17.82 -11.54
CA ASP A 296 1.51 16.90 -12.24
C ASP A 296 2.86 17.59 -12.54
N GLY A 297 3.87 16.81 -12.89
CA GLY A 297 5.17 17.32 -13.30
C GLY A 297 6.35 16.68 -12.58
N ASP A 298 7.42 17.42 -12.42
CA ASP A 298 8.64 16.96 -11.75
C ASP A 298 8.33 16.43 -10.34
N LEU A 299 9.00 15.36 -9.93
CA LEU A 299 8.72 14.66 -8.67
C LEU A 299 8.64 15.58 -7.45
N ARG A 300 9.57 16.50 -7.30
CA ARG A 300 9.70 17.37 -6.13
C ARG A 300 9.36 18.83 -6.41
N GLN A 301 9.68 19.34 -7.57
CA GLN A 301 9.53 20.77 -7.89
C GLN A 301 8.07 21.14 -8.17
N GLU A 302 7.35 20.29 -8.89
CA GLU A 302 6.02 20.60 -9.40
C GLU A 302 4.94 19.71 -8.76
N ALA A 303 5.20 18.41 -8.64
CA ALA A 303 4.17 17.45 -8.22
C ALA A 303 3.63 17.74 -6.82
N ARG A 304 2.30 17.67 -6.69
CA ARG A 304 1.59 17.79 -5.42
C ARG A 304 0.53 16.70 -5.32
N PHE A 305 0.41 16.14 -4.12
CA PHE A 305 -0.60 15.17 -3.72
C PHE A 305 -1.47 15.76 -2.62
N ASN A 306 -2.61 15.11 -2.37
CA ASN A 306 -3.47 15.48 -1.25
C ASN A 306 -3.93 14.21 -0.51
N HIS A 307 -3.26 13.90 0.60
CA HIS A 307 -3.49 12.71 1.40
C HIS A 307 -3.35 11.39 0.61
N PRO A 308 -2.19 11.12 -0.01
CA PRO A 308 -1.99 9.84 -0.70
C PRO A 308 -2.02 8.70 0.31
N GLU A 309 -2.71 7.60 0.01
CA GLU A 309 -2.86 6.47 0.92
C GLU A 309 -2.46 5.12 0.32
N GLY A 310 -2.65 4.92 -0.96
CA GLY A 310 -2.34 3.67 -1.64
C GLY A 310 -1.19 3.82 -2.61
N ILE A 311 -0.33 2.81 -2.70
CA ILE A 311 0.75 2.78 -3.68
C ILE A 311 1.11 1.35 -4.05
N VAL A 312 1.31 1.11 -5.33
CA VAL A 312 1.90 -0.12 -5.87
C VAL A 312 2.92 0.22 -6.93
N TYR A 313 3.93 -0.64 -7.07
CA TYR A 313 4.87 -0.58 -8.16
C TYR A 313 4.53 -1.66 -9.18
N ASP A 314 4.48 -1.28 -10.45
CA ASP A 314 4.27 -2.16 -11.59
C ASP A 314 5.62 -2.42 -12.25
N GLU A 315 6.18 -3.60 -12.05
CA GLU A 315 7.49 -3.96 -12.61
C GLU A 315 7.48 -4.03 -14.14
N GLU A 316 6.37 -4.44 -14.74
CA GLU A 316 6.27 -4.57 -16.19
C GLU A 316 6.14 -3.22 -16.89
N ARG A 317 5.38 -2.30 -16.29
CA ARG A 317 5.22 -0.94 -16.82
C ARG A 317 6.25 0.04 -16.28
N GLU A 318 7.08 -0.41 -15.33
CA GLU A 318 8.13 0.39 -14.69
C GLU A 318 7.60 1.72 -14.14
N CYS A 319 6.50 1.65 -13.40
CA CYS A 319 5.86 2.82 -12.84
C CYS A 319 5.12 2.51 -11.53
N PHE A 320 4.86 3.56 -10.76
CA PHE A 320 4.01 3.50 -9.57
C PHE A 320 2.60 3.96 -9.91
N PHE A 321 1.61 3.33 -9.28
CA PHE A 321 0.25 3.84 -9.21
C PHE A 321 -0.06 4.24 -7.79
N ILE A 322 -0.68 5.39 -7.60
CA ILE A 322 -0.92 6.00 -6.29
C ILE A 322 -2.39 6.38 -6.17
N GLY A 323 -3.02 5.92 -5.09
CA GLY A 323 -4.33 6.39 -4.68
C GLY A 323 -4.22 7.73 -3.98
N ASP A 324 -4.41 8.80 -4.72
CA ASP A 324 -4.35 10.17 -4.23
C ASP A 324 -5.73 10.57 -3.69
N ARG A 325 -5.97 10.22 -2.44
CA ARG A 325 -7.29 10.11 -1.85
C ARG A 325 -8.15 11.37 -1.98
N GLU A 326 -7.66 12.50 -1.50
CA GLU A 326 -8.45 13.73 -1.48
C GLU A 326 -8.51 14.42 -2.85
N ASN A 327 -7.57 14.13 -3.73
CA ASN A 327 -7.66 14.53 -5.14
C ASN A 327 -8.58 13.60 -5.96
N ARG A 328 -9.00 12.46 -5.40
CA ARG A 328 -9.92 11.50 -6.04
C ARG A 328 -9.44 10.98 -7.37
N ARG A 329 -8.15 10.75 -7.47
CA ARG A 329 -7.48 10.33 -8.70
C ARG A 329 -6.50 9.19 -8.42
N ILE A 330 -6.26 8.40 -9.44
CA ILE A 330 -5.13 7.49 -9.47
C ILE A 330 -4.01 8.22 -10.21
N ARG A 331 -2.92 8.49 -9.49
CA ARG A 331 -1.73 9.15 -10.02
C ARG A 331 -0.70 8.10 -10.44
N LYS A 332 0.15 8.47 -11.39
CA LYS A 332 1.21 7.61 -11.90
C LYS A 332 2.55 8.32 -11.74
N ILE A 333 3.58 7.58 -11.28
CA ILE A 333 4.97 8.03 -11.32
C ILE A 333 5.73 7.10 -12.24
N GLY A 334 6.26 7.64 -13.31
CA GLY A 334 7.00 6.87 -14.31
C GLY A 334 7.82 7.77 -15.22
N TYR A 335 8.57 7.14 -16.10
CA TYR A 335 9.34 7.90 -17.09
C TYR A 335 8.40 8.51 -18.14
N GLU A 336 8.75 9.72 -18.59
CA GLU A 336 8.05 10.37 -19.70
C GLU A 336 8.07 9.48 -20.96
N GLU A 337 7.00 9.51 -21.74
CA GLU A 337 6.84 8.75 -22.97
C GLU A 337 7.62 9.37 -24.15
#